data_e8a42aefcd091e88c85ddbf0b5460587
#
_entry.id   e8a42aefcd091e88c85ddbf0b5460587
#
_cell.length_a   1.000
_cell.length_b   1.000
_cell.length_c   1.000
_cell.angle_alpha   90.00
_cell.angle_beta   90.00
_cell.angle_gamma   90.00
#
_symmetry.space_group_name_H-M   'P 1'
#
loop_
_entity.id
_entity.type
_entity.pdbx_description
1 polymer ?
#
loop_
_entity_poly.entity_id
_entity_poly.type
_entity_poly.pdbx_seq_one_letter_code
_entity_poly.pdbx_strand_id
1 'polypeptide(L)'
;DFIIVHESGHEWFGNSITTKDVADMWVHEGFTNYSETIFTTCEYGKEAGNDYVIGTRKRIQNDKPIQGPYGVNQEGSGDMYYKGGNLVHTIRQIINNDSSFRMLLRGMNKTFYHQTVTGKQIEEYISKTSGIDFSKVFDQYVRTTQIPVLEYKVKGNKLSYRWTNCVKGFNMPLKINFGGEKWISPTQKWKTLKIKKGNINTFSADRNFYINTKPL
;
A
#
# COMPACT_ATOMS: atom_id res chain seq x y z
N ASP A 1 -8.73 10.98 19.54
CA ASP A 1 -7.52 11.78 19.49
C ASP A 1 -6.41 10.97 18.78
N PHE A 2 -6.18 11.26 17.49
CA PHE A 2 -5.32 10.42 16.62
C PHE A 2 -3.88 10.32 17.14
N ILE A 3 -3.33 11.35 17.77
CA ILE A 3 -1.95 11.34 18.28
C ILE A 3 -1.76 10.27 19.37
N ILE A 4 -2.75 10.08 20.25
CA ILE A 4 -2.69 9.05 21.29
C ILE A 4 -2.67 7.66 20.66
N VAL A 5 -3.48 7.44 19.62
CA VAL A 5 -3.51 6.16 18.89
C VAL A 5 -2.19 5.92 18.17
N HIS A 6 -1.63 6.96 17.55
CA HIS A 6 -0.32 6.92 16.90
C HIS A 6 0.78 6.52 17.88
N GLU A 7 0.96 7.29 18.94
CA GLU A 7 2.01 7.01 19.94
C GLU A 7 1.83 5.63 20.61
N SER A 8 0.59 5.20 20.85
CA SER A 8 0.34 3.85 21.34
C SER A 8 0.74 2.76 20.33
N GLY A 9 0.65 3.03 19.04
CA GLY A 9 1.06 2.12 17.96
C GLY A 9 2.57 1.84 17.97
N HIS A 10 3.37 2.79 18.45
CA HIS A 10 4.82 2.63 18.58
C HIS A 10 5.23 1.53 19.58
N GLU A 11 4.35 1.09 20.48
CA GLU A 11 4.62 -0.08 21.34
C GLU A 11 4.88 -1.34 20.50
N TRP A 12 4.19 -1.48 19.37
CA TRP A 12 4.38 -2.59 18.44
C TRP A 12 5.39 -2.30 17.32
N PHE A 13 5.38 -1.07 16.79
CA PHE A 13 6.19 -0.65 15.64
C PHE A 13 7.13 0.49 16.04
N GLY A 14 8.24 0.13 16.64
CA GLY A 14 9.23 1.02 17.24
C GLY A 14 9.87 0.38 18.46
N ASN A 15 9.06 0.14 19.51
CA ASN A 15 9.56 -0.44 20.77
C ASN A 15 9.72 -1.96 20.67
N SER A 16 8.73 -2.68 20.15
CA SER A 16 8.81 -4.15 20.01
C SER A 16 9.55 -4.58 18.73
N ILE A 17 9.19 -3.98 17.60
CA ILE A 17 9.87 -4.19 16.31
C ILE A 17 10.67 -2.93 16.02
N THR A 18 11.97 -2.97 16.25
CA THR A 18 12.87 -1.81 16.10
C THR A 18 13.68 -1.93 14.83
N THR A 19 13.75 -0.88 14.03
CA THR A 19 14.61 -0.89 12.83
C THR A 19 16.08 -0.75 13.20
N LYS A 20 16.92 -1.51 12.48
CA LYS A 20 18.37 -1.51 12.68
C LYS A 20 19.03 -0.18 12.27
N ASP A 21 18.42 0.52 11.34
CA ASP A 21 18.91 1.79 10.78
C ASP A 21 17.74 2.75 10.61
N VAL A 22 17.96 4.02 10.87
CA VAL A 22 16.94 5.07 10.67
C VAL A 22 16.51 5.20 9.20
N ALA A 23 17.28 4.65 8.27
CA ALA A 23 16.87 4.52 6.87
C ALA A 23 15.52 3.78 6.72
N ASP A 24 15.18 2.88 7.64
CA ASP A 24 13.95 2.08 7.64
C ASP A 24 12.85 2.63 8.57
N MET A 25 12.93 3.89 9.00
CA MET A 25 11.91 4.50 9.86
C MET A 25 10.49 4.42 9.28
N TRP A 26 10.37 4.22 7.96
CA TRP A 26 9.07 3.97 7.34
C TRP A 26 8.33 2.74 7.92
N VAL A 27 9.06 1.77 8.49
CA VAL A 27 8.48 0.62 9.22
C VAL A 27 7.80 1.10 10.50
N HIS A 28 8.50 1.93 11.30
CA HIS A 28 7.91 2.49 12.51
C HIS A 28 6.69 3.35 12.17
N GLU A 29 6.91 4.39 11.37
CA GLU A 29 5.93 5.44 11.14
C GLU A 29 4.78 5.01 10.24
N GLY A 30 5.06 4.21 9.20
CA GLY A 30 4.04 3.74 8.27
C GLY A 30 3.05 2.77 8.91
N PHE A 31 3.52 1.80 9.70
CA PHE A 31 2.64 0.88 10.42
C PHE A 31 1.92 1.56 11.58
N THR A 32 2.60 2.45 12.30
CA THR A 32 1.98 3.22 13.38
C THR A 32 0.91 4.17 12.84
N ASN A 33 1.18 4.89 11.75
CA ASN A 33 0.15 5.69 11.08
C ASN A 33 -1.03 4.83 10.61
N TYR A 34 -0.77 3.61 10.15
CA TYR A 34 -1.86 2.70 9.77
C TYR A 34 -2.67 2.19 10.97
N SER A 35 -2.12 2.20 12.18
CA SER A 35 -2.85 1.89 13.42
C SER A 35 -3.99 2.88 13.66
N GLU A 36 -3.83 4.14 13.28
CA GLU A 36 -4.91 5.15 13.30
C GLU A 36 -6.08 4.73 12.39
N THR A 37 -5.78 4.19 11.21
CA THR A 37 -6.79 3.64 10.28
C THR A 37 -7.50 2.42 10.85
N ILE A 38 -6.76 1.52 11.52
CA ILE A 38 -7.33 0.34 12.18
C ILE A 38 -8.26 0.78 13.31
N PHE A 39 -7.83 1.72 14.15
CA PHE A 39 -8.64 2.30 15.22
C PHE A 39 -9.93 2.91 14.65
N THR A 40 -9.81 3.79 13.64
CA THR A 40 -10.97 4.41 12.99
C THR A 40 -11.93 3.35 12.41
N THR A 41 -11.38 2.27 11.84
CA THR A 41 -12.18 1.14 11.34
C THR A 41 -12.95 0.43 12.45
N CYS A 42 -12.32 0.24 13.62
CA CYS A 42 -12.93 -0.44 14.77
C CYS A 42 -14.05 0.40 15.40
N GLU A 43 -13.82 1.71 15.54
CA GLU A 43 -14.76 2.61 16.23
C GLU A 43 -15.92 3.07 15.33
N TYR A 44 -15.65 3.32 14.04
CA TYR A 44 -16.59 3.99 13.14
C TYR A 44 -16.93 3.19 11.88
N GLY A 45 -16.37 1.98 11.75
CA GLY A 45 -16.63 1.09 10.63
C GLY A 45 -15.64 1.22 9.47
N LYS A 46 -15.73 0.25 8.55
CA LYS A 46 -14.77 0.06 7.47
C LYS A 46 -14.64 1.27 6.54
N GLU A 47 -15.76 1.88 6.16
CA GLU A 47 -15.74 3.03 5.25
C GLU A 47 -15.11 4.26 5.89
N ALA A 48 -15.35 4.50 7.17
CA ALA A 48 -14.68 5.58 7.91
C ALA A 48 -13.16 5.39 7.96
N GLY A 49 -12.67 4.16 8.18
CA GLY A 49 -11.24 3.84 8.10
C GLY A 49 -10.67 4.05 6.71
N ASN A 50 -11.39 3.63 5.66
CA ASN A 50 -11.00 3.88 4.28
C ASN A 50 -10.90 5.39 3.98
N ASP A 51 -11.90 6.15 4.37
CA ASP A 51 -11.93 7.61 4.18
C ASP A 51 -10.78 8.30 4.93
N TYR A 52 -10.48 7.82 6.14
CA TYR A 52 -9.37 8.34 6.94
C TYR A 52 -8.03 8.19 6.21
N VAL A 53 -7.65 6.96 5.83
CA VAL A 53 -6.35 6.73 5.17
C VAL A 53 -6.28 7.40 3.79
N ILE A 54 -7.36 7.39 3.01
CA ILE A 54 -7.42 8.07 1.71
C ILE A 54 -7.28 9.59 1.91
N GLY A 55 -7.92 10.15 2.93
CA GLY A 55 -7.84 11.58 3.27
C GLY A 55 -6.42 12.05 3.61
N THR A 56 -5.55 11.17 4.09
CA THR A 56 -4.14 11.53 4.38
C THR A 56 -3.30 11.74 3.12
N ARG A 57 -3.72 11.21 1.96
CA ARG A 57 -2.98 11.33 0.68
C ARG A 57 -2.69 12.76 0.27
N LYS A 58 -3.56 13.72 0.64
CA LYS A 58 -3.35 15.16 0.39
C LYS A 58 -2.11 15.75 1.06
N ARG A 59 -1.54 15.04 2.04
CA ARG A 59 -0.33 15.45 2.78
C ARG A 59 0.94 14.81 2.22
N ILE A 60 0.83 13.87 1.28
CA ILE A 60 1.98 13.18 0.66
C ILE A 60 2.61 14.12 -0.37
N GLN A 61 3.90 14.38 -0.26
CA GLN A 61 4.65 15.30 -1.10
C GLN A 61 5.42 14.59 -2.23
N ASN A 62 5.81 13.33 -2.02
CA ASN A 62 6.67 12.57 -2.94
C ASN A 62 7.97 13.32 -3.31
N ASP A 63 8.59 13.97 -2.33
CA ASP A 63 9.82 14.77 -2.48
C ASP A 63 11.06 13.89 -2.64
N LYS A 64 11.18 12.84 -1.84
CA LYS A 64 12.24 11.81 -1.89
C LYS A 64 11.68 10.45 -1.45
N PRO A 65 12.43 9.35 -1.64
CA PRO A 65 12.03 8.02 -1.13
C PRO A 65 11.78 8.03 0.38
N ILE A 66 10.84 7.21 0.85
CA ILE A 66 10.57 7.07 2.29
C ILE A 66 11.60 6.19 3.00
N GLN A 67 12.39 5.41 2.26
CA GLN A 67 13.60 4.76 2.77
C GLN A 67 14.77 5.72 2.64
N GLY A 68 15.50 5.91 3.73
CA GLY A 68 16.72 6.69 3.76
C GLY A 68 17.97 5.92 3.27
N PRO A 69 19.11 6.59 3.20
CA PRO A 69 20.40 5.92 2.95
C PRO A 69 20.89 5.24 4.22
N TYR A 70 21.33 3.98 4.08
CA TYR A 70 21.89 3.23 5.21
C TYR A 70 23.27 3.71 5.66
N GLY A 71 23.54 3.55 6.95
CA GLY A 71 24.86 3.77 7.53
C GLY A 71 25.28 5.23 7.72
N VAL A 72 24.37 6.17 7.51
CA VAL A 72 24.67 7.63 7.61
C VAL A 72 23.74 8.38 8.57
N ASN A 73 22.99 7.66 9.40
CA ASN A 73 22.05 8.23 10.38
C ASN A 73 21.09 9.26 9.75
N GLN A 74 20.52 8.93 8.59
CA GLN A 74 19.61 9.80 7.85
C GLN A 74 18.36 9.03 7.46
N GLU A 75 17.22 9.49 7.90
CA GLU A 75 15.92 8.95 7.51
C GLU A 75 15.49 9.37 6.09
N GLY A 76 14.47 8.69 5.57
CA GLY A 76 13.83 9.03 4.31
C GLY A 76 12.95 10.28 4.40
N SER A 77 12.03 10.39 3.44
CA SER A 77 11.02 11.47 3.42
C SER A 77 10.10 11.40 4.62
N GLY A 78 9.60 12.55 5.08
CA GLY A 78 8.48 12.65 6.01
C GLY A 78 7.19 12.00 5.49
N ASP A 79 7.12 11.67 4.21
CA ASP A 79 6.06 10.84 3.64
C ASP A 79 6.02 9.41 4.22
N MET A 80 7.04 8.99 4.98
CA MET A 80 7.05 7.69 5.67
C MET A 80 5.81 7.46 6.53
N TYR A 81 5.18 8.51 7.06
CA TYR A 81 3.89 8.46 7.75
C TYR A 81 2.76 8.14 6.79
N TYR A 82 2.37 9.08 5.97
CA TYR A 82 1.14 8.99 5.15
C TYR A 82 1.29 8.09 3.92
N LYS A 83 2.42 8.15 3.23
CA LYS A 83 2.70 7.23 2.12
C LYS A 83 2.94 5.82 2.63
N GLY A 84 3.64 5.67 3.77
CA GLY A 84 3.81 4.40 4.46
C GLY A 84 2.47 3.78 4.86
N GLY A 85 1.59 4.54 5.52
CA GLY A 85 0.24 4.10 5.88
C GLY A 85 -0.60 3.72 4.67
N ASN A 86 -0.55 4.49 3.56
CA ASN A 86 -1.23 4.15 2.31
C ASN A 86 -0.64 2.91 1.61
N LEU A 87 0.66 2.65 1.74
CA LEU A 87 1.28 1.39 1.29
C LEU A 87 0.73 0.20 2.07
N VAL A 88 0.69 0.29 3.40
CA VAL A 88 0.13 -0.77 4.26
C VAL A 88 -1.35 -1.01 3.93
N HIS A 89 -2.12 0.05 3.68
CA HIS A 89 -3.50 -0.05 3.23
C HIS A 89 -3.61 -0.75 1.87
N THR A 90 -2.77 -0.40 0.90
CA THR A 90 -2.72 -1.04 -0.41
C THR A 90 -2.41 -2.53 -0.29
N ILE A 91 -1.46 -2.92 0.57
CA ILE A 91 -1.14 -4.34 0.87
C ILE A 91 -2.36 -5.05 1.44
N ARG A 92 -3.10 -4.45 2.40
CA ARG A 92 -4.34 -5.00 2.94
C ARG A 92 -5.38 -5.24 1.84
N GLN A 93 -5.54 -4.29 0.90
CA GLN A 93 -6.47 -4.46 -0.22
C GLN A 93 -6.07 -5.61 -1.15
N ILE A 94 -4.76 -5.77 -1.42
CA ILE A 94 -4.25 -6.86 -2.26
C ILE A 94 -4.46 -8.22 -1.59
N ILE A 95 -4.25 -8.34 -0.28
CA ILE A 95 -4.54 -9.55 0.50
C ILE A 95 -6.04 -9.87 0.46
N ASN A 96 -6.89 -8.86 0.38
CA ASN A 96 -8.35 -8.95 0.22
C ASN A 96 -9.04 -9.88 1.25
N ASN A 97 -8.47 -9.99 2.43
CA ASN A 97 -9.00 -10.77 3.55
C ASN A 97 -8.56 -10.13 4.87
N ASP A 98 -9.49 -9.53 5.60
CA ASP A 98 -9.22 -8.80 6.83
C ASP A 98 -8.71 -9.70 7.97
N SER A 99 -9.18 -10.96 8.03
CA SER A 99 -8.67 -11.94 9.01
C SER A 99 -7.23 -12.32 8.72
N SER A 100 -6.88 -12.58 7.46
CA SER A 100 -5.51 -12.89 7.04
C SER A 100 -4.58 -11.71 7.28
N PHE A 101 -5.01 -10.49 6.99
CA PHE A 101 -4.24 -9.28 7.26
C PHE A 101 -4.00 -9.08 8.77
N ARG A 102 -5.03 -9.29 9.60
CA ARG A 102 -4.89 -9.24 11.07
C ARG A 102 -3.92 -10.30 11.59
N MET A 103 -4.01 -11.53 11.07
CA MET A 103 -3.07 -12.59 11.43
C MET A 103 -1.64 -12.27 11.00
N LEU A 104 -1.46 -11.64 9.84
CA LEU A 104 -0.16 -11.18 9.36
C LEU A 104 0.46 -10.17 10.35
N LEU A 105 -0.28 -9.15 10.78
CA LEU A 105 0.21 -8.14 11.73
C LEU A 105 0.56 -8.77 13.10
N ARG A 106 -0.32 -9.62 13.63
CA ARG A 106 -0.07 -10.32 14.89
C ARG A 106 1.13 -11.28 14.81
N GLY A 107 1.22 -12.01 13.70
CA GLY A 107 2.34 -12.91 13.43
C GLY A 107 3.67 -12.18 13.29
N MET A 108 3.65 -10.99 12.66
CA MET A 108 4.84 -10.13 12.55
C MET A 108 5.34 -9.70 13.92
N ASN A 109 4.44 -9.24 14.79
CA ASN A 109 4.78 -8.88 16.17
C ASN A 109 5.28 -10.07 17.00
N LYS A 110 4.75 -11.26 16.77
CA LYS A 110 5.24 -12.49 17.43
C LYS A 110 6.62 -12.89 16.90
N THR A 111 6.83 -12.80 15.58
CA THR A 111 8.08 -13.23 14.93
C THR A 111 9.26 -12.33 15.29
N PHE A 112 9.01 -11.03 15.34
CA PHE A 112 10.04 -10.02 15.60
C PHE A 112 9.93 -9.37 16.97
N TYR A 113 9.34 -10.09 17.92
CA TYR A 113 9.13 -9.61 19.30
C TYR A 113 10.46 -9.19 19.93
N HIS A 114 10.58 -7.93 20.33
CA HIS A 114 11.77 -7.30 20.90
C HIS A 114 13.04 -7.54 20.07
N GLN A 115 12.90 -7.48 18.75
CA GLN A 115 14.05 -7.66 17.85
C GLN A 115 14.35 -6.39 17.04
N THR A 116 15.63 -6.24 16.74
CA THR A 116 16.10 -5.25 15.77
C THR A 116 16.10 -5.87 14.38
N VAL A 117 15.38 -5.23 13.44
CA VAL A 117 15.14 -5.74 12.09
C VAL A 117 15.51 -4.73 11.01
N THR A 118 15.69 -5.21 9.79
CA THR A 118 15.76 -4.34 8.61
C THR A 118 14.38 -4.24 7.94
N GLY A 119 14.12 -3.17 7.21
CA GLY A 119 12.91 -3.04 6.40
C GLY A 119 12.74 -4.22 5.44
N LYS A 120 13.86 -4.73 4.89
CA LYS A 120 13.86 -5.90 4.01
C LYS A 120 13.31 -7.17 4.68
N GLN A 121 13.64 -7.42 5.95
CA GLN A 121 13.08 -8.54 6.70
C GLN A 121 11.56 -8.42 6.88
N ILE A 122 11.05 -7.20 7.08
CA ILE A 122 9.60 -6.94 7.16
C ILE A 122 8.93 -7.17 5.80
N GLU A 123 9.51 -6.70 4.70
CA GLU A 123 9.02 -6.92 3.33
C GLU A 123 8.94 -8.42 2.99
N GLU A 124 9.99 -9.18 3.30
CA GLU A 124 10.07 -10.62 3.07
C GLU A 124 9.06 -11.39 3.93
N TYR A 125 8.91 -10.99 5.20
CA TYR A 125 7.91 -11.59 6.09
C TYR A 125 6.50 -11.40 5.53
N ILE A 126 6.14 -10.19 5.08
CA ILE A 126 4.83 -9.87 4.52
C ILE A 126 4.58 -10.72 3.26
N SER A 127 5.55 -10.76 2.35
CA SER A 127 5.43 -11.55 1.12
C SER A 127 5.28 -13.05 1.40
N LYS A 128 6.12 -13.60 2.27
CA LYS A 128 6.11 -15.01 2.65
C LYS A 128 4.80 -15.41 3.34
N THR A 129 4.37 -14.61 4.32
CA THR A 129 3.19 -14.93 5.14
C THR A 129 1.89 -14.80 4.35
N SER A 130 1.80 -13.83 3.45
CA SER A 130 0.62 -13.66 2.59
C SER A 130 0.60 -14.62 1.39
N GLY A 131 1.73 -15.20 1.00
CA GLY A 131 1.88 -15.96 -0.23
C GLY A 131 1.87 -15.11 -1.50
N ILE A 132 2.01 -13.78 -1.37
CA ILE A 132 1.98 -12.82 -2.48
C ILE A 132 3.34 -12.13 -2.56
N ASP A 133 3.96 -12.11 -3.74
CA ASP A 133 5.19 -11.37 -3.95
C ASP A 133 4.92 -9.86 -4.01
N PHE A 134 5.27 -9.16 -2.94
CA PHE A 134 5.16 -7.71 -2.82
C PHE A 134 6.46 -6.98 -3.20
N SER A 135 7.51 -7.66 -3.67
CA SER A 135 8.81 -7.05 -3.91
C SER A 135 8.74 -5.79 -4.78
N LYS A 136 7.98 -5.84 -5.89
CA LYS A 136 7.82 -4.70 -6.79
C LYS A 136 6.91 -3.60 -6.22
N VAL A 137 6.00 -3.94 -5.33
CA VAL A 137 5.18 -2.96 -4.61
C VAL A 137 6.07 -2.19 -3.61
N PHE A 138 6.92 -2.88 -2.85
CA PHE A 138 7.89 -2.23 -1.97
C PHE A 138 8.92 -1.41 -2.75
N ASP A 139 9.49 -1.95 -3.82
CA ASP A 139 10.40 -1.18 -4.69
C ASP A 139 9.78 0.14 -5.15
N GLN A 140 8.50 0.11 -5.52
CA GLN A 140 7.77 1.27 -6.02
C GLN A 140 7.52 2.31 -4.93
N TYR A 141 6.89 1.91 -3.83
CA TYR A 141 6.40 2.87 -2.84
C TYR A 141 7.46 3.29 -1.81
N VAL A 142 8.40 2.40 -1.50
CA VAL A 142 9.42 2.65 -0.48
C VAL A 142 10.64 3.37 -1.07
N ARG A 143 11.05 2.98 -2.29
CA ARG A 143 12.34 3.38 -2.89
C ARG A 143 12.23 4.41 -4.00
N THR A 144 11.01 4.81 -4.37
CA THR A 144 10.79 5.85 -5.39
C THR A 144 9.78 6.90 -4.93
N THR A 145 9.78 8.03 -5.62
CA THR A 145 8.77 9.10 -5.48
C THR A 145 7.61 8.92 -6.44
N GLN A 146 7.69 7.95 -7.35
CA GLN A 146 6.70 7.76 -8.40
C GLN A 146 5.44 7.09 -7.87
N ILE A 147 4.28 7.64 -8.22
CA ILE A 147 2.99 6.98 -7.98
C ILE A 147 2.61 6.24 -9.26
N PRO A 148 2.30 4.92 -9.18
CA PRO A 148 1.94 4.15 -10.37
C PRO A 148 0.70 4.74 -11.04
N VAL A 149 0.71 4.79 -12.37
CA VAL A 149 -0.40 5.27 -13.17
C VAL A 149 -1.01 4.12 -13.95
N LEU A 150 -2.30 3.87 -13.75
CA LEU A 150 -3.04 2.98 -14.64
C LEU A 150 -3.49 3.76 -15.87
N GLU A 151 -2.80 3.60 -17.00
CA GLU A 151 -3.29 4.06 -18.29
C GLU A 151 -4.34 3.08 -18.81
N TYR A 152 -5.46 3.62 -19.30
CA TYR A 152 -6.54 2.78 -19.79
C TYR A 152 -7.31 3.40 -20.97
N LYS A 153 -7.93 2.54 -21.79
CA LYS A 153 -8.87 2.89 -22.86
C LYS A 153 -10.12 2.03 -22.74
N VAL A 154 -11.28 2.64 -22.82
CA VAL A 154 -12.54 1.93 -22.90
C VAL A 154 -13.11 2.08 -24.31
N LYS A 155 -13.40 0.95 -24.96
CA LYS A 155 -14.09 0.93 -26.26
C LYS A 155 -15.20 -0.12 -26.25
N GLY A 156 -16.45 0.32 -26.06
CA GLY A 156 -17.59 -0.54 -25.87
C GLY A 156 -17.38 -1.46 -24.65
N ASN A 157 -17.41 -2.78 -24.87
CA ASN A 157 -17.23 -3.78 -23.83
C ASN A 157 -15.76 -4.21 -23.60
N LYS A 158 -14.81 -3.43 -24.11
CA LYS A 158 -13.38 -3.72 -24.06
C LYS A 158 -12.62 -2.67 -23.26
N LEU A 159 -11.91 -3.09 -22.22
CA LEU A 159 -10.99 -2.30 -21.45
C LEU A 159 -9.56 -2.72 -21.81
N SER A 160 -8.75 -1.79 -22.33
CA SER A 160 -7.31 -1.96 -22.49
C SER A 160 -6.60 -1.18 -21.40
N TYR A 161 -5.56 -1.74 -20.78
CA TYR A 161 -4.91 -1.14 -19.61
C TYR A 161 -3.46 -1.56 -19.50
N ARG A 162 -2.64 -0.71 -18.84
CA ARG A 162 -1.25 -1.00 -18.47
C ARG A 162 -0.81 -0.14 -17.29
N TRP A 163 0.26 -0.56 -16.61
CA TRP A 163 0.99 0.30 -15.69
C TRP A 163 1.98 1.20 -16.42
N THR A 164 2.06 2.46 -15.99
CA THR A 164 3.10 3.43 -16.35
C THR A 164 3.55 4.18 -15.09
N ASN A 165 4.58 5.00 -15.19
CA ASN A 165 5.18 5.71 -14.05
C ASN A 165 5.49 4.76 -12.87
N CYS A 166 6.14 3.64 -13.17
CA CYS A 166 6.43 2.59 -12.21
C CYS A 166 7.78 1.92 -12.46
N VAL A 167 8.31 1.26 -11.44
CA VAL A 167 9.56 0.51 -11.54
C VAL A 167 9.47 -0.61 -12.57
N LYS A 168 10.60 -1.01 -13.13
CA LYS A 168 10.66 -2.12 -14.08
C LYS A 168 10.13 -3.41 -13.46
N GLY A 169 9.20 -4.05 -14.16
CA GLY A 169 8.58 -5.31 -13.71
C GLY A 169 7.44 -5.10 -12.71
N PHE A 170 6.96 -3.87 -12.49
CA PHE A 170 5.82 -3.60 -11.62
C PHE A 170 4.58 -4.36 -12.07
N ASN A 171 3.99 -5.13 -11.17
CA ASN A 171 2.93 -6.10 -11.45
C ASN A 171 1.79 -6.09 -10.42
N MET A 172 1.66 -5.01 -9.66
CA MET A 172 0.63 -4.90 -8.62
C MET A 172 -0.75 -5.23 -9.17
N PRO A 173 -1.48 -6.21 -8.57
CA PRO A 173 -2.87 -6.47 -8.94
C PRO A 173 -3.75 -5.29 -8.50
N LEU A 174 -4.85 -5.09 -9.20
CA LEU A 174 -5.75 -3.98 -8.96
C LEU A 174 -7.20 -4.43 -9.03
N LYS A 175 -7.99 -3.97 -8.07
CA LYS A 175 -9.43 -4.13 -8.09
C LYS A 175 -10.07 -2.97 -8.85
N ILE A 176 -10.97 -3.29 -9.76
CA ILE A 176 -11.65 -2.31 -10.61
C ILE A 176 -13.15 -2.59 -10.68
N ASN A 177 -13.92 -1.59 -11.06
CA ASN A 177 -15.28 -1.77 -11.53
C ASN A 177 -15.34 -1.52 -13.05
N PHE A 178 -15.69 -2.56 -13.78
CA PHE A 178 -15.95 -2.52 -15.22
C PHE A 178 -16.98 -3.59 -15.58
N GLY A 179 -18.25 -3.19 -15.55
CA GLY A 179 -19.38 -4.12 -15.63
C GLY A 179 -19.42 -5.10 -14.44
N GLY A 180 -19.22 -4.57 -13.23
CA GLY A 180 -19.06 -5.26 -11.96
C GLY A 180 -17.60 -5.28 -11.46
N GLU A 181 -17.44 -5.56 -10.17
CA GLU A 181 -16.11 -5.66 -9.54
C GLU A 181 -15.28 -6.81 -10.13
N LYS A 182 -14.00 -6.54 -10.38
CA LYS A 182 -13.04 -7.50 -10.92
C LYS A 182 -11.64 -7.20 -10.47
N TRP A 183 -10.84 -8.24 -10.38
CA TRP A 183 -9.39 -8.13 -10.28
C TRP A 183 -8.76 -8.14 -11.66
N ILE A 184 -7.80 -7.25 -11.86
CA ILE A 184 -6.92 -7.24 -13.03
C ILE A 184 -5.47 -7.33 -12.58
N SER A 185 -4.60 -7.87 -13.45
CA SER A 185 -3.16 -7.95 -13.23
C SER A 185 -2.44 -7.14 -14.32
N PRO A 186 -2.41 -5.80 -14.20
CA PRO A 186 -1.73 -4.96 -15.18
C PRO A 186 -0.21 -5.20 -15.14
N THR A 187 0.43 -4.94 -16.26
CA THR A 187 1.87 -4.87 -16.40
C THR A 187 2.23 -3.62 -17.24
N GLN A 188 3.50 -3.36 -17.45
CA GLN A 188 3.92 -2.27 -18.34
C GLN A 188 3.54 -2.49 -19.82
N LYS A 189 3.15 -3.72 -20.19
CA LYS A 189 2.62 -4.04 -21.52
C LYS A 189 1.10 -3.93 -21.51
N TRP A 190 0.52 -3.49 -22.64
CA TRP A 190 -0.92 -3.44 -22.81
C TRP A 190 -1.57 -4.81 -22.62
N LYS A 191 -2.57 -4.87 -21.76
CA LYS A 191 -3.48 -6.00 -21.60
C LYS A 191 -4.90 -5.56 -21.93
N THR A 192 -5.75 -6.53 -22.22
CA THR A 192 -7.14 -6.29 -22.57
C THR A 192 -8.06 -7.22 -21.81
N LEU A 193 -9.12 -6.65 -21.24
CA LEU A 193 -10.25 -7.34 -20.66
C LEU A 193 -11.48 -7.07 -21.53
N LYS A 194 -12.19 -8.15 -21.93
CA LYS A 194 -13.47 -8.06 -22.63
C LYS A 194 -14.56 -8.62 -21.74
N ILE A 195 -15.68 -7.91 -21.60
CA ILE A 195 -16.82 -8.38 -20.82
C ILE A 195 -18.00 -8.71 -21.75
N LYS A 196 -18.88 -9.61 -21.29
CA LYS A 196 -20.11 -9.91 -21.99
C LYS A 196 -21.00 -8.65 -21.99
N LYS A 197 -21.84 -8.46 -23.01
CA LYS A 197 -22.71 -7.29 -23.17
C LYS A 197 -23.39 -6.88 -21.87
N GLY A 198 -23.23 -5.62 -21.50
CA GLY A 198 -23.89 -4.92 -20.40
C GLY A 198 -23.76 -3.42 -20.64
N ASN A 199 -24.51 -2.60 -19.93
CA ASN A 199 -24.45 -1.15 -20.05
C ASN A 199 -23.15 -0.65 -19.40
N ILE A 200 -22.08 -0.51 -20.20
CA ILE A 200 -20.70 -0.27 -19.74
C ILE A 200 -20.34 1.17 -20.05
N ASN A 201 -20.84 2.09 -19.27
CA ASN A 201 -20.49 3.50 -19.44
C ASN A 201 -19.48 3.99 -18.42
N THR A 202 -19.05 3.15 -17.47
CA THR A 202 -18.18 3.61 -16.39
C THR A 202 -17.09 2.59 -16.08
N PHE A 203 -15.85 3.07 -16.10
CA PHE A 203 -14.69 2.41 -15.53
C PHE A 203 -14.26 3.17 -14.28
N SER A 204 -13.94 2.46 -13.20
CA SER A 204 -13.26 3.03 -12.04
C SER A 204 -12.28 2.02 -11.45
N ALA A 205 -11.13 2.52 -11.00
CA ALA A 205 -10.25 1.79 -10.12
C ALA A 205 -10.78 1.89 -8.68
N ASP A 206 -10.54 0.86 -7.87
CA ASP A 206 -10.88 0.91 -6.44
C ASP A 206 -10.07 2.02 -5.76
N ARG A 207 -10.77 2.95 -5.12
CA ARG A 207 -10.20 4.14 -4.46
C ARG A 207 -9.21 3.82 -3.34
N ASN A 208 -9.30 2.60 -2.80
CA ASN A 208 -8.43 2.14 -1.72
C ASN A 208 -6.98 1.90 -2.16
N PHE A 209 -6.72 1.73 -3.44
CA PHE A 209 -5.36 1.64 -3.97
C PHE A 209 -4.74 3.02 -4.13
N TYR A 210 -3.50 3.19 -3.65
CA TYR A 210 -2.77 4.45 -3.81
C TYR A 210 -2.11 4.52 -5.20
N ILE A 211 -2.89 4.88 -6.19
CA ILE A 211 -2.50 4.98 -7.60
C ILE A 211 -3.13 6.22 -8.25
N ASN A 212 -2.64 6.58 -9.41
CA ASN A 212 -3.31 7.48 -10.33
C ASN A 212 -3.91 6.72 -11.51
N THR A 213 -4.91 7.30 -12.16
CA THR A 213 -5.51 6.76 -13.39
C THR A 213 -5.44 7.79 -14.52
N LYS A 214 -5.23 7.33 -15.75
CA LYS A 214 -5.14 8.18 -16.94
C LYS A 214 -5.92 7.55 -18.09
N PRO A 215 -7.09 8.11 -18.46
CA PRO A 215 -7.80 7.74 -19.68
C PRO A 215 -7.03 8.21 -20.92
N LEU A 216 -7.12 7.44 -22.03
CA LEU A 216 -6.47 7.73 -23.32
C LEU A 216 -7.46 7.66 -24.49
#